data_bbf579df41ca49f22afed938ff6b6466
#
_entry.id   bbf579df41ca49f22afed938ff6b6466
#
_cell.length_a   1.000
_cell.length_b   1.000
_cell.length_c   1.000
_cell.angle_alpha   90.00
_cell.angle_beta   90.00
_cell.angle_gamma   90.00
#
_symmetry.space_group_name_H-M   'P 1'
#
loop_
_entity.id
_entity.type
_entity.pdbx_description
1 polymer ?
#
loop_
_entity_poly.entity_id
_entity_poly.type
_entity_poly.pdbx_seq_one_letter_code
_entity_poly.pdbx_strand_id
1 'polypeptide(L)'
;MILLRLAMSALALLALVVGSAPGHAAPALDDAVAFVPDSISAVSPRQLLVMLRLPAPHYRPDASYGGRYIDDGGRSARRRITEDLARRHGLKLVADWPMPALGLDCYLLEYGEGKQPQQLADLLSRDPRVEWAQPVGLFSGMGDVDPLYPVQPGGRYWQVDALHRTATGRDVAVAVVDSGIDSRHPDLTGQVALAENFVDGSPYAAEAHGTAVAGIIAARDGNGGMLGVAPGARLMGLRACWQQLDHSTRCNSFTLGKALNFAIVHQAKIINLSLSGPSDRLLESLLDAALARGISIVGALDPHGGARAFPASHAGVIAVAQQDHAPPVAAAPDTPQHAVRLAPGRDIPTSIPGGGWRFVSGNSYAAAHVTGLLALLAELRPGAMPAQLERLLMPETRLNATIDACATIARAAGACPCSCATASAILPAGPGP
;
A
#
# COMPACT_ATOMS: atom_id res chain seq x y z
N MET A 1 21.34 -21.65 73.42
CA MET A 1 20.69 -22.64 74.25
C MET A 1 19.31 -22.95 73.65
N ILE A 2 19.23 -24.15 73.16
CA ILE A 2 18.13 -25.13 73.38
C ILE A 2 16.90 -24.82 72.45
N LEU A 3 16.80 -25.58 71.37
CA LEU A 3 16.03 -26.80 71.17
C LEU A 3 14.49 -26.55 71.21
N LEU A 4 13.69 -26.95 70.31
CA LEU A 4 13.51 -28.20 69.56
C LEU A 4 12.03 -28.37 69.21
N ARG A 5 11.78 -28.95 68.09
CA ARG A 5 10.79 -30.00 67.71
C ARG A 5 9.48 -29.57 67.04
N LEU A 6 9.43 -29.83 65.76
CA LEU A 6 8.58 -30.86 65.10
C LEU A 6 7.17 -31.10 65.70
N ALA A 7 6.17 -30.79 64.93
CA ALA A 7 4.94 -31.55 64.85
C ALA A 7 4.44 -31.62 63.41
N MET A 8 4.58 -32.78 62.79
CA MET A 8 3.84 -33.23 61.62
C MET A 8 2.38 -33.45 62.02
N SER A 9 1.45 -32.95 61.22
CA SER A 9 0.09 -33.48 61.23
C SER A 9 -0.42 -33.52 59.81
N ALA A 10 -0.59 -34.72 59.32
CA ALA A 10 -1.27 -35.10 58.13
C ALA A 10 -2.72 -34.59 58.12
N LEU A 11 -3.19 -33.93 57.05
CA LEU A 11 -4.62 -33.82 56.84
C LEU A 11 -4.92 -34.18 55.38
N ALA A 12 -5.91 -35.01 55.28
CA ALA A 12 -6.33 -35.85 54.18
C ALA A 12 -6.65 -35.08 52.89
N LEU A 13 -6.28 -35.70 51.77
CA LEU A 13 -6.83 -35.45 50.45
C LEU A 13 -8.34 -35.64 50.43
N LEU A 14 -9.09 -34.62 50.10
CA LEU A 14 -10.44 -34.73 49.56
C LEU A 14 -10.39 -34.31 48.09
N ALA A 15 -10.26 -35.30 47.21
CA ALA A 15 -10.34 -35.09 45.78
C ALA A 15 -11.80 -34.82 45.41
N LEU A 16 -12.14 -33.57 45.12
CA LEU A 16 -13.36 -33.21 44.43
C LEU A 16 -13.13 -33.47 42.93
N VAL A 17 -13.69 -34.56 42.44
CA VAL A 17 -13.85 -34.83 41.00
C VAL A 17 -14.91 -33.86 40.48
N VAL A 18 -14.50 -32.71 39.93
CA VAL A 18 -15.35 -31.88 39.10
C VAL A 18 -15.30 -32.49 37.69
N GLY A 19 -16.38 -33.13 37.30
CA GLY A 19 -16.57 -33.66 35.95
C GLY A 19 -16.53 -32.55 34.96
N SER A 20 -15.47 -32.52 34.16
CA SER A 20 -15.36 -31.68 32.95
C SER A 20 -16.33 -32.27 31.91
N ALA A 21 -17.41 -31.58 31.64
CA ALA A 21 -18.21 -31.84 30.45
C ALA A 21 -17.31 -31.62 29.22
N PRO A 22 -17.38 -32.46 28.17
CA PRO A 22 -16.65 -32.22 26.96
C PRO A 22 -17.23 -30.96 26.29
N GLY A 23 -16.45 -29.88 26.34
CA GLY A 23 -16.71 -28.70 25.54
C GLY A 23 -16.71 -29.12 24.07
N HIS A 24 -17.85 -28.91 23.39
CA HIS A 24 -17.89 -28.98 21.94
C HIS A 24 -16.96 -27.87 21.43
N ALA A 25 -15.76 -28.27 21.01
CA ALA A 25 -14.93 -27.41 20.18
C ALA A 25 -15.71 -27.13 18.90
N ALA A 26 -16.00 -25.86 18.65
CA ALA A 26 -16.46 -25.44 17.33
C ALA A 26 -15.43 -25.94 16.30
N PRO A 27 -15.86 -26.51 15.17
CA PRO A 27 -14.93 -26.94 14.15
C PRO A 27 -14.16 -25.69 13.69
N ALA A 28 -12.83 -25.80 13.73
CA ALA A 28 -11.93 -24.84 13.12
C ALA A 28 -12.35 -24.64 11.66
N LEU A 29 -12.46 -23.38 11.23
CA LEU A 29 -12.69 -22.98 9.84
C LEU A 29 -11.39 -23.12 9.01
N ASP A 30 -10.60 -24.14 9.29
CA ASP A 30 -9.50 -24.58 8.44
C ASP A 30 -9.96 -25.81 7.68
N ASP A 31 -9.91 -25.71 6.35
CA ASP A 31 -10.13 -26.71 5.28
C ASP A 31 -11.36 -26.53 4.39
N ALA A 32 -11.75 -25.30 4.10
CA ALA A 32 -12.43 -25.02 2.85
C ALA A 32 -11.45 -24.46 1.82
N VAL A 33 -10.33 -25.14 1.59
CA VAL A 33 -9.65 -25.02 0.30
C VAL A 33 -10.59 -25.62 -0.72
N ALA A 34 -11.36 -24.75 -1.40
CA ALA A 34 -12.14 -25.17 -2.53
C ALA A 34 -11.19 -25.90 -3.50
N PHE A 35 -11.41 -27.20 -3.66
CA PHE A 35 -10.70 -28.00 -4.65
C PHE A 35 -11.10 -27.44 -6.01
N VAL A 36 -10.27 -26.54 -6.55
CA VAL A 36 -10.35 -26.11 -7.94
C VAL A 36 -9.63 -27.20 -8.73
N PRO A 37 -10.33 -27.95 -9.57
CA PRO A 37 -9.68 -28.94 -10.41
C PRO A 37 -8.61 -28.25 -11.25
N ASP A 38 -7.40 -28.78 -11.31
CA ASP A 38 -6.25 -28.24 -12.08
C ASP A 38 -6.56 -27.94 -13.55
N SER A 39 -7.64 -28.54 -14.09
CA SER A 39 -8.13 -28.31 -15.46
C SER A 39 -8.81 -26.95 -15.69
N ILE A 40 -9.15 -26.18 -14.63
CA ILE A 40 -9.79 -24.86 -14.75
C ILE A 40 -8.81 -23.71 -14.50
N SER A 41 -7.63 -23.99 -13.96
CA SER A 41 -6.60 -22.97 -13.62
C SER A 41 -5.92 -22.31 -14.82
N ALA A 42 -6.06 -22.88 -16.04
CA ALA A 42 -5.61 -22.22 -17.26
C ALA A 42 -6.84 -21.74 -18.04
N VAL A 43 -7.33 -20.54 -17.77
CA VAL A 43 -8.34 -19.90 -18.61
C VAL A 43 -7.69 -19.69 -19.99
N SER A 44 -7.97 -20.62 -20.90
CA SER A 44 -7.61 -20.44 -22.31
C SER A 44 -8.43 -19.24 -22.81
N PRO A 45 -7.81 -18.23 -23.45
CA PRO A 45 -8.56 -17.09 -24.02
C PRO A 45 -9.53 -17.51 -25.15
N ARG A 46 -9.61 -18.81 -25.45
CA ARG A 46 -10.36 -19.39 -26.57
C ARG A 46 -11.47 -20.32 -26.09
N GLN A 47 -12.35 -19.82 -25.24
CA GLN A 47 -13.44 -20.58 -24.67
C GLN A 47 -14.80 -19.91 -24.89
N LEU A 48 -15.84 -20.74 -25.06
CA LEU A 48 -17.23 -20.36 -25.19
C LEU A 48 -18.08 -21.08 -24.14
N LEU A 49 -19.10 -20.40 -23.64
CA LEU A 49 -20.18 -21.00 -22.89
C LEU A 49 -21.36 -21.28 -23.81
N VAL A 50 -21.94 -22.47 -23.72
CA VAL A 50 -23.13 -22.88 -24.46
C VAL A 50 -24.19 -23.35 -23.47
N MET A 51 -25.35 -22.71 -23.50
CA MET A 51 -26.44 -22.97 -22.59
C MET A 51 -27.50 -23.82 -23.27
N LEU A 52 -27.88 -24.94 -22.65
CA LEU A 52 -28.99 -25.78 -23.08
C LEU A 52 -30.08 -25.77 -22.02
N ARG A 53 -31.34 -25.63 -22.46
CA ARG A 53 -32.50 -25.59 -21.57
C ARG A 53 -32.76 -26.95 -20.92
N LEU A 54 -33.05 -26.95 -19.64
CA LEU A 54 -33.62 -28.12 -18.97
C LEU A 54 -35.07 -28.33 -19.43
N PRO A 55 -35.51 -29.57 -19.69
CA PRO A 55 -36.94 -29.84 -19.94
C PRO A 55 -37.76 -29.43 -18.71
N ALA A 56 -38.97 -29.00 -18.95
CA ALA A 56 -39.91 -28.74 -17.86
C ALA A 56 -40.05 -29.98 -16.97
N PRO A 57 -40.07 -29.82 -15.63
CA PRO A 57 -40.24 -30.95 -14.74
C PRO A 57 -41.54 -31.66 -15.05
N HIS A 58 -41.44 -32.92 -15.47
CA HIS A 58 -42.65 -33.76 -15.66
C HIS A 58 -43.15 -34.20 -14.30
N TYR A 59 -44.33 -33.74 -13.93
CA TYR A 59 -45.01 -34.22 -12.74
C TYR A 59 -45.43 -35.68 -12.99
N ARG A 60 -44.87 -36.62 -12.23
CA ARG A 60 -45.33 -38.00 -12.16
C ARG A 60 -46.05 -38.19 -10.83
N PRO A 61 -47.37 -38.51 -10.86
CA PRO A 61 -48.19 -38.67 -9.63
C PRO A 61 -47.67 -39.76 -8.68
N ASP A 62 -46.94 -40.75 -9.21
CA ASP A 62 -46.53 -41.97 -8.49
C ASP A 62 -45.10 -41.94 -7.94
N ALA A 63 -44.40 -40.79 -7.98
CA ALA A 63 -43.05 -40.68 -7.43
C ALA A 63 -43.14 -40.43 -5.93
N SER A 64 -42.72 -41.43 -5.12
CA SER A 64 -42.60 -41.27 -3.67
C SER A 64 -41.64 -40.12 -3.31
N TYR A 65 -42.10 -39.29 -2.39
CA TYR A 65 -41.35 -38.18 -1.79
C TYR A 65 -40.10 -38.71 -1.09
N GLY A 66 -38.92 -38.66 -1.68
CA GLY A 66 -37.74 -39.10 -0.99
C GLY A 66 -36.43 -39.12 -1.75
N GLY A 67 -36.35 -38.75 -3.00
CA GLY A 67 -35.10 -38.77 -3.76
C GLY A 67 -34.78 -37.44 -4.43
N ARG A 68 -33.55 -36.96 -4.26
CA ARG A 68 -32.97 -35.95 -5.16
C ARG A 68 -33.04 -36.53 -6.59
N TYR A 69 -33.94 -36.04 -7.39
CA TYR A 69 -34.02 -36.38 -8.80
C TYR A 69 -32.81 -35.74 -9.52
N ILE A 70 -31.71 -36.45 -9.60
CA ILE A 70 -30.65 -36.16 -10.57
C ILE A 70 -31.22 -36.70 -11.89
N ASP A 71 -31.62 -35.81 -12.81
CA ASP A 71 -32.06 -36.19 -14.17
C ASP A 71 -30.84 -36.63 -15.00
N ASP A 72 -30.26 -37.79 -14.66
CA ASP A 72 -29.08 -38.34 -15.32
C ASP A 72 -29.33 -38.66 -16.78
N GLY A 73 -30.59 -39.04 -17.14
CA GLY A 73 -30.97 -39.32 -18.51
C GLY A 73 -31.03 -38.09 -19.40
N GLY A 74 -31.64 -37.03 -18.90
CA GLY A 74 -31.72 -35.74 -19.59
C GLY A 74 -30.37 -35.05 -19.74
N ARG A 75 -29.55 -35.10 -18.69
CA ARG A 75 -28.20 -34.55 -18.74
C ARG A 75 -27.32 -35.27 -19.77
N SER A 76 -27.37 -36.58 -19.83
CA SER A 76 -26.65 -37.37 -20.83
C SER A 76 -27.10 -37.05 -22.26
N ALA A 77 -28.41 -36.76 -22.48
CA ALA A 77 -28.90 -36.33 -23.77
C ALA A 77 -28.39 -34.97 -24.19
N ARG A 78 -28.41 -33.98 -23.27
CA ARG A 78 -27.89 -32.62 -23.51
C ARG A 78 -26.36 -32.63 -23.75
N ARG A 79 -25.64 -33.44 -23.01
CA ARG A 79 -24.20 -33.64 -23.25
C ARG A 79 -23.94 -34.17 -24.67
N ARG A 80 -24.68 -35.16 -25.13
CA ARG A 80 -24.57 -35.66 -26.53
C ARG A 80 -24.89 -34.58 -27.56
N ILE A 81 -25.86 -33.71 -27.30
CA ILE A 81 -26.15 -32.56 -28.18
C ILE A 81 -24.94 -31.64 -28.25
N THR A 82 -24.32 -31.31 -27.10
CA THR A 82 -23.12 -30.43 -27.05
C THR A 82 -21.93 -31.09 -27.72
N GLU A 83 -21.71 -32.37 -27.53
CA GLU A 83 -20.64 -33.14 -28.22
C GLU A 83 -20.85 -33.18 -29.76
N ASP A 84 -22.11 -33.26 -30.22
CA ASP A 84 -22.44 -33.15 -31.64
C ASP A 84 -22.16 -31.74 -32.19
N LEU A 85 -22.54 -30.70 -31.48
CA LEU A 85 -22.22 -29.31 -31.82
C LEU A 85 -20.71 -29.09 -31.84
N ALA A 86 -19.99 -29.59 -30.85
CA ALA A 86 -18.55 -29.48 -30.76
C ALA A 86 -17.87 -30.10 -31.99
N ARG A 87 -18.27 -31.33 -32.37
CA ARG A 87 -17.73 -31.98 -33.58
C ARG A 87 -18.01 -31.22 -34.87
N ARG A 88 -19.27 -30.74 -35.05
CA ARG A 88 -19.65 -30.00 -36.27
C ARG A 88 -18.89 -28.71 -36.46
N HIS A 89 -18.58 -28.03 -35.37
CA HIS A 89 -17.91 -26.71 -35.43
C HIS A 89 -16.42 -26.74 -35.11
N GLY A 90 -15.84 -27.97 -34.97
CA GLY A 90 -14.41 -28.14 -34.66
C GLY A 90 -14.06 -27.50 -33.31
N LEU A 91 -14.88 -27.82 -32.27
CA LEU A 91 -14.71 -27.41 -30.90
C LEU A 91 -14.42 -28.63 -30.02
N LYS A 92 -13.89 -28.37 -28.84
CA LYS A 92 -13.62 -29.38 -27.81
C LYS A 92 -14.48 -29.11 -26.58
N LEU A 93 -15.23 -30.09 -26.12
CA LEU A 93 -15.93 -30.00 -24.84
C LEU A 93 -14.92 -30.13 -23.71
N VAL A 94 -14.85 -29.12 -22.84
CA VAL A 94 -13.90 -29.02 -21.72
C VAL A 94 -14.57 -29.39 -20.41
N ALA A 95 -15.76 -28.80 -20.13
CA ALA A 95 -16.50 -29.02 -18.88
C ALA A 95 -18.01 -28.86 -19.10
N ASP A 96 -18.79 -29.34 -18.15
CA ASP A 96 -20.21 -29.09 -18.05
C ASP A 96 -20.64 -28.77 -16.63
N TRP A 97 -21.64 -27.90 -16.49
CA TRP A 97 -22.14 -27.47 -15.19
C TRP A 97 -23.65 -27.27 -15.20
N PRO A 98 -24.42 -27.99 -14.36
CA PRO A 98 -25.85 -27.75 -14.24
C PRO A 98 -26.14 -26.45 -13.49
N MET A 99 -27.05 -25.64 -14.02
CA MET A 99 -27.52 -24.39 -13.41
C MET A 99 -29.03 -24.46 -13.14
N PRO A 100 -29.49 -25.25 -12.17
CA PRO A 100 -30.93 -25.45 -11.91
C PRO A 100 -31.64 -24.15 -11.54
N ALA A 101 -30.97 -23.19 -10.95
CA ALA A 101 -31.55 -21.88 -10.64
C ALA A 101 -32.01 -21.10 -11.89
N LEU A 102 -31.40 -21.37 -13.05
CA LEU A 102 -31.75 -20.79 -14.35
C LEU A 102 -32.54 -21.76 -15.24
N GLY A 103 -32.71 -23.01 -14.81
CA GLY A 103 -33.29 -24.06 -15.64
C GLY A 103 -32.45 -24.44 -16.86
N LEU A 104 -31.13 -24.40 -16.72
CA LEU A 104 -30.15 -24.57 -17.79
C LEU A 104 -29.04 -25.55 -17.40
N ASP A 105 -28.40 -26.16 -18.42
CA ASP A 105 -27.08 -26.74 -18.32
C ASP A 105 -26.10 -25.87 -19.12
N CYS A 106 -24.95 -25.55 -18.50
CA CYS A 106 -23.86 -24.80 -19.11
C CYS A 106 -22.75 -25.75 -19.55
N TYR A 107 -22.27 -25.58 -20.76
CA TYR A 107 -21.16 -26.34 -21.35
C TYR A 107 -20.03 -25.39 -21.75
N LEU A 108 -18.81 -25.73 -21.33
CA LEU A 108 -17.61 -24.99 -21.70
C LEU A 108 -16.96 -25.66 -22.91
N LEU A 109 -16.87 -24.92 -24.00
CA LEU A 109 -16.26 -25.38 -25.25
C LEU A 109 -15.00 -24.56 -25.58
N GLU A 110 -13.96 -25.25 -26.03
CA GLU A 110 -12.71 -24.64 -26.50
C GLU A 110 -12.67 -24.64 -28.03
N TYR A 111 -12.18 -23.52 -28.63
CA TYR A 111 -12.02 -23.38 -30.08
C TYR A 111 -10.58 -23.13 -30.48
N GLY A 112 -10.22 -23.56 -31.71
CA GLY A 112 -8.87 -23.40 -32.27
C GLY A 112 -8.56 -21.98 -32.74
N GLU A 113 -7.30 -21.76 -33.15
CA GLU A 113 -6.81 -20.48 -33.67
C GLU A 113 -7.57 -20.00 -34.91
N GLY A 114 -7.60 -18.68 -35.10
CA GLY A 114 -8.22 -18.04 -36.26
C GLY A 114 -9.74 -17.91 -36.24
N LYS A 115 -10.42 -18.43 -35.19
CA LYS A 115 -11.89 -18.28 -35.07
C LYS A 115 -12.23 -17.02 -34.29
N GLN A 116 -13.24 -16.28 -34.74
CA GLN A 116 -13.77 -15.11 -34.04
C GLN A 116 -14.79 -15.56 -32.97
N PRO A 117 -14.57 -15.28 -31.68
CA PRO A 117 -15.38 -15.83 -30.59
C PRO A 117 -16.85 -15.42 -30.68
N GLN A 118 -17.14 -14.17 -30.99
CA GLN A 118 -18.53 -13.69 -31.07
C GLN A 118 -19.27 -14.31 -32.26
N GLN A 119 -18.65 -14.39 -33.42
CA GLN A 119 -19.26 -15.01 -34.61
C GLN A 119 -19.58 -16.49 -34.37
N LEU A 120 -18.69 -17.19 -33.65
CA LEU A 120 -18.90 -18.59 -33.32
C LEU A 120 -20.04 -18.77 -32.29
N ALA A 121 -20.12 -17.86 -31.29
CA ALA A 121 -21.22 -17.84 -30.33
C ALA A 121 -22.56 -17.57 -31.02
N ASP A 122 -22.62 -16.63 -31.94
CA ASP A 122 -23.81 -16.30 -32.73
C ASP A 122 -24.22 -17.48 -33.62
N LEU A 123 -23.25 -18.18 -34.18
CA LEU A 123 -23.52 -19.38 -35.01
C LEU A 123 -24.13 -20.52 -34.18
N LEU A 124 -23.57 -20.80 -32.99
CA LEU A 124 -24.05 -21.81 -32.06
C LEU A 124 -25.46 -21.45 -31.53
N SER A 125 -25.72 -20.16 -31.27
CA SER A 125 -27.00 -19.67 -30.78
C SER A 125 -28.14 -19.81 -31.81
N ARG A 126 -27.84 -20.06 -33.09
CA ARG A 126 -28.87 -20.35 -34.13
C ARG A 126 -29.38 -21.79 -34.12
N ASP A 127 -28.68 -22.69 -33.42
CA ASP A 127 -29.16 -24.06 -33.26
C ASP A 127 -30.37 -24.05 -32.30
N PRO A 128 -31.53 -24.59 -32.70
CA PRO A 128 -32.74 -24.52 -31.89
C PRO A 128 -32.66 -25.28 -30.55
N ARG A 129 -31.61 -26.08 -30.37
CA ARG A 129 -31.33 -26.81 -29.12
C ARG A 129 -30.54 -25.98 -28.14
N VAL A 130 -29.90 -24.87 -28.59
CA VAL A 130 -29.10 -23.94 -27.79
C VAL A 130 -29.98 -22.78 -27.36
N GLU A 131 -30.01 -22.51 -26.07
CA GLU A 131 -30.71 -21.33 -25.55
C GLU A 131 -29.94 -20.04 -25.90
N TRP A 132 -28.66 -20.02 -25.64
CA TRP A 132 -27.67 -19.05 -26.17
C TRP A 132 -26.27 -19.60 -26.01
N ALA A 133 -25.31 -18.99 -26.72
CA ALA A 133 -23.88 -19.16 -26.53
C ALA A 133 -23.23 -17.80 -26.41
N GLN A 134 -22.09 -17.73 -25.67
CA GLN A 134 -21.32 -16.53 -25.48
C GLN A 134 -19.85 -16.84 -25.28
N PRO A 135 -18.92 -15.91 -25.62
CA PRO A 135 -17.54 -16.01 -25.19
C PRO A 135 -17.43 -16.03 -23.66
N VAL A 136 -16.43 -16.74 -23.14
CA VAL A 136 -16.09 -16.66 -21.72
C VAL A 136 -15.55 -15.27 -21.44
N GLY A 137 -16.25 -14.50 -20.60
CA GLY A 137 -15.81 -13.21 -20.12
C GLY A 137 -14.73 -13.39 -19.04
N LEU A 138 -13.65 -12.66 -19.16
CA LEU A 138 -12.66 -12.53 -18.10
C LEU A 138 -13.05 -11.35 -17.21
N PHE A 139 -13.15 -11.60 -15.92
CA PHE A 139 -13.42 -10.59 -14.92
C PHE A 139 -12.18 -10.45 -14.06
N SER A 140 -11.62 -9.25 -13.99
CA SER A 140 -10.56 -8.93 -13.05
C SER A 140 -11.18 -8.52 -11.72
N GLY A 141 -10.64 -9.02 -10.61
CA GLY A 141 -10.94 -8.45 -9.31
C GLY A 141 -10.54 -6.97 -9.33
N MET A 142 -11.36 -6.07 -8.77
CA MET A 142 -11.01 -4.65 -8.60
C MET A 142 -10.00 -4.48 -7.46
N GLY A 143 -8.95 -5.27 -7.41
CA GLY A 143 -8.03 -5.43 -6.30
C GLY A 143 -6.55 -5.43 -6.65
N ASP A 144 -6.16 -4.94 -7.83
CA ASP A 144 -4.74 -4.71 -8.15
C ASP A 144 -4.23 -3.36 -7.61
N VAL A 145 -5.05 -2.62 -6.88
CA VAL A 145 -4.68 -1.42 -6.13
C VAL A 145 -4.51 -1.82 -4.67
N ASP A 146 -3.43 -1.37 -4.05
CA ASP A 146 -3.19 -1.58 -2.62
C ASP A 146 -4.45 -1.21 -1.82
N PRO A 147 -4.98 -2.10 -0.97
CA PRO A 147 -6.31 -1.94 -0.36
C PRO A 147 -6.41 -0.70 0.54
N LEU A 148 -5.29 -0.18 1.03
CA LEU A 148 -5.25 1.04 1.82
C LEU A 148 -5.16 2.31 0.97
N TYR A 149 -4.85 2.20 -0.34
CA TYR A 149 -4.69 3.37 -1.21
C TYR A 149 -5.90 4.31 -1.23
N PRO A 150 -7.18 3.85 -1.30
CA PRO A 150 -8.34 4.74 -1.30
C PRO A 150 -8.50 5.58 -0.03
N VAL A 151 -7.91 5.15 1.09
CA VAL A 151 -7.93 5.86 2.38
C VAL A 151 -6.64 6.60 2.68
N GLN A 152 -5.62 6.50 1.80
CA GLN A 152 -4.40 7.28 1.91
C GLN A 152 -4.63 8.73 1.47
N PRO A 153 -4.25 9.74 2.29
CA PRO A 153 -4.30 11.14 1.87
C PRO A 153 -3.49 11.42 0.59
N GLY A 154 -2.36 10.73 0.39
CA GLY A 154 -1.61 10.77 -0.86
C GLY A 154 -2.45 10.36 -2.07
N GLY A 155 -3.32 9.34 -1.94
CA GLY A 155 -4.26 8.92 -2.98
C GLY A 155 -5.34 9.96 -3.27
N ARG A 156 -5.88 10.61 -2.22
CA ARG A 156 -6.98 11.58 -2.37
C ARG A 156 -6.54 12.96 -2.83
N TYR A 157 -5.45 13.48 -2.25
CA TYR A 157 -5.02 14.86 -2.44
C TYR A 157 -3.88 14.98 -3.45
N TRP A 158 -2.93 14.04 -3.43
CA TRP A 158 -1.75 14.08 -4.28
C TRP A 158 -1.86 13.22 -5.55
N GLN A 159 -2.85 12.32 -5.65
CA GLN A 159 -3.03 11.40 -6.78
C GLN A 159 -1.73 10.67 -7.11
N VAL A 160 -1.12 10.05 -6.10
CA VAL A 160 0.23 9.47 -6.18
C VAL A 160 0.36 8.45 -7.31
N ASP A 161 -0.68 7.64 -7.57
CA ASP A 161 -0.77 6.72 -8.71
C ASP A 161 -0.60 7.42 -10.07
N ALA A 162 -1.19 8.63 -10.19
CA ALA A 162 -1.03 9.44 -11.38
C ALA A 162 0.41 9.99 -11.50
N LEU A 163 1.02 10.39 -10.38
CA LEU A 163 2.41 10.86 -10.37
C LEU A 163 3.37 9.76 -10.79
N HIS A 164 3.12 8.51 -10.40
CA HIS A 164 3.97 7.36 -10.71
C HIS A 164 4.06 7.05 -12.22
N ARG A 165 3.11 7.50 -13.02
CA ARG A 165 3.24 7.44 -14.49
C ARG A 165 4.37 8.31 -15.01
N THR A 166 4.83 9.29 -14.23
CA THR A 166 5.87 10.27 -14.63
C THR A 166 7.18 10.00 -13.92
N ALA A 167 7.16 9.72 -12.62
CA ALA A 167 8.34 9.41 -11.80
C ALA A 167 7.95 8.56 -10.59
N THR A 168 8.84 7.68 -10.16
CA THR A 168 8.67 6.79 -9.00
C THR A 168 9.74 7.00 -7.93
N GLY A 169 10.65 7.96 -8.12
CA GLY A 169 11.85 8.16 -7.31
C GLY A 169 12.96 7.16 -7.65
N ARG A 170 12.95 6.62 -8.86
CA ARG A 170 13.84 5.52 -9.28
C ARG A 170 15.30 5.83 -9.00
N ASP A 171 15.94 4.90 -8.29
CA ASP A 171 17.36 4.93 -7.93
C ASP A 171 17.79 6.15 -7.08
N VAL A 172 16.84 6.91 -6.53
CA VAL A 172 17.14 8.02 -5.63
C VAL A 172 17.42 7.45 -4.23
N ALA A 173 18.63 7.70 -3.72
CA ALA A 173 19.03 7.28 -2.38
C ALA A 173 18.43 8.22 -1.32
N VAL A 174 17.58 7.69 -0.45
CA VAL A 174 16.93 8.42 0.64
C VAL A 174 17.38 7.87 1.98
N ALA A 175 18.08 8.67 2.77
CA ALA A 175 18.45 8.32 4.14
C ALA A 175 17.30 8.66 5.10
N VAL A 176 16.75 7.65 5.74
CA VAL A 176 15.79 7.77 6.84
C VAL A 176 16.56 7.68 8.14
N VAL A 177 16.86 8.84 8.74
CA VAL A 177 17.56 8.95 10.03
C VAL A 177 16.51 8.97 11.13
N ASP A 178 16.23 7.80 11.68
CA ASP A 178 15.08 7.55 12.54
C ASP A 178 15.32 6.37 13.49
N SER A 179 14.29 5.77 14.05
CA SER A 179 14.34 4.44 14.63
C SER A 179 14.42 3.37 13.53
N GLY A 180 14.53 2.10 13.90
CA GLY A 180 14.76 1.04 12.92
C GLY A 180 13.55 0.77 12.01
N ILE A 181 13.83 0.29 10.81
CA ILE A 181 12.85 -0.03 9.78
C ILE A 181 12.67 -1.55 9.67
N ASP A 182 11.44 -2.05 9.61
CA ASP A 182 11.18 -3.45 9.27
C ASP A 182 11.33 -3.70 7.76
N SER A 183 12.53 -4.03 7.33
CA SER A 183 12.84 -4.32 5.92
C SER A 183 12.19 -5.61 5.40
N ARG A 184 11.59 -6.42 6.28
CA ARG A 184 10.84 -7.64 5.93
C ARG A 184 9.35 -7.40 5.81
N HIS A 185 8.86 -6.20 6.15
CA HIS A 185 7.47 -5.84 5.92
C HIS A 185 7.12 -6.00 4.43
N PRO A 186 5.94 -6.56 4.07
CA PRO A 186 5.55 -6.75 2.66
C PRO A 186 5.76 -5.49 1.80
N ASP A 187 5.34 -4.32 2.29
CA ASP A 187 5.50 -3.05 1.59
C ASP A 187 6.97 -2.60 1.42
N LEU A 188 7.87 -3.07 2.28
CA LEU A 188 9.26 -2.60 2.34
C LEU A 188 10.29 -3.63 1.89
N THR A 189 9.84 -4.84 1.54
CA THR A 189 10.73 -5.89 1.02
C THR A 189 11.44 -5.42 -0.24
N GLY A 190 12.78 -5.34 -0.19
CA GLY A 190 13.62 -4.87 -1.29
C GLY A 190 13.76 -3.35 -1.41
N GLN A 191 13.04 -2.55 -0.59
CA GLN A 191 13.13 -1.09 -0.59
C GLN A 191 14.31 -0.56 0.22
N VAL A 192 14.68 -1.26 1.30
CA VAL A 192 15.80 -0.88 2.16
C VAL A 192 17.09 -1.47 1.59
N ALA A 193 17.84 -0.65 0.88
CA ALA A 193 19.10 -1.05 0.25
C ALA A 193 20.26 -1.16 1.26
N LEU A 194 20.17 -0.44 2.38
CA LEU A 194 21.17 -0.41 3.42
C LEU A 194 20.50 -0.15 4.76
N ALA A 195 20.91 -0.88 5.80
CA ALA A 195 20.44 -0.71 7.18
C ALA A 195 21.63 -0.71 8.15
N GLU A 196 21.74 0.37 8.96
CA GLU A 196 22.81 0.52 9.94
C GLU A 196 22.29 0.96 11.30
N ASN A 197 22.88 0.40 12.37
CA ASN A 197 22.54 0.71 13.76
C ASN A 197 23.61 1.58 14.41
N PHE A 198 23.26 2.81 14.79
CA PHE A 198 24.14 3.75 15.47
C PHE A 198 23.85 3.91 16.96
N VAL A 199 22.78 3.26 17.46
CA VAL A 199 22.33 3.40 18.85
C VAL A 199 23.26 2.65 19.80
N ASP A 200 23.46 1.36 19.51
CA ASP A 200 24.24 0.45 20.37
C ASP A 200 24.93 -0.64 19.52
N GLY A 201 25.59 -1.57 20.19
CA GLY A 201 26.24 -2.71 19.53
C GLY A 201 25.30 -3.90 19.23
N SER A 202 24.00 -3.74 19.43
CA SER A 202 23.01 -4.78 19.16
C SER A 202 22.72 -4.93 17.64
N PRO A 203 22.15 -6.05 17.20
CA PRO A 203 21.63 -6.16 15.85
C PRO A 203 20.61 -5.07 15.52
N TYR A 204 20.49 -4.73 14.25
CA TYR A 204 19.50 -3.77 13.78
C TYR A 204 18.06 -4.21 14.18
N ALA A 205 17.34 -3.32 14.85
CA ALA A 205 16.00 -3.59 15.35
C ALA A 205 14.93 -2.88 14.50
N ALA A 206 13.85 -3.58 14.18
CA ALA A 206 12.66 -2.99 13.55
C ALA A 206 11.82 -2.28 14.62
N GLU A 207 11.44 -1.04 14.37
CA GLU A 207 10.70 -0.18 15.30
C GLU A 207 9.57 0.57 14.58
N ALA A 208 8.53 0.98 15.33
CA ALA A 208 7.29 1.45 14.73
C ALA A 208 7.43 2.74 13.93
N HIS A 209 8.11 3.75 14.49
CA HIS A 209 8.16 5.09 13.87
C HIS A 209 8.97 5.08 12.56
N GLY A 210 10.18 4.54 12.55
CA GLY A 210 11.01 4.45 11.34
C GLY A 210 10.37 3.57 10.25
N THR A 211 9.70 2.47 10.64
CA THR A 211 8.95 1.63 9.69
C THR A 211 7.81 2.40 9.05
N ALA A 212 7.04 3.18 9.86
CA ALA A 212 5.94 4.00 9.37
C ALA A 212 6.41 5.09 8.39
N VAL A 213 7.49 5.79 8.74
CA VAL A 213 8.12 6.81 7.88
C VAL A 213 8.59 6.20 6.55
N ALA A 214 9.26 5.05 6.61
CA ALA A 214 9.74 4.34 5.42
C ALA A 214 8.60 3.90 4.50
N GLY A 215 7.49 3.39 5.07
CA GLY A 215 6.29 3.02 4.32
C GLY A 215 5.70 4.19 3.53
N ILE A 216 5.53 5.35 4.17
CA ILE A 216 5.01 6.55 3.50
C ILE A 216 5.94 6.99 2.36
N ILE A 217 7.26 6.93 2.56
CA ILE A 217 8.22 7.32 1.53
C ILE A 217 8.19 6.35 0.36
N ALA A 218 8.30 5.03 0.61
CA ALA A 218 8.69 4.09 -0.42
C ALA A 218 8.00 2.72 -0.35
N ALA A 219 6.80 2.60 0.22
CA ALA A 219 6.05 1.34 0.13
C ALA A 219 5.88 0.93 -1.33
N ARG A 220 6.09 -0.37 -1.61
CA ARG A 220 6.02 -0.93 -2.96
C ARG A 220 4.57 -0.97 -3.45
N ASP A 221 4.41 -0.72 -4.74
CA ASP A 221 3.14 -0.92 -5.45
C ASP A 221 2.80 -2.43 -5.58
N GLY A 222 1.52 -2.77 -5.42
CA GLY A 222 0.99 -4.10 -5.70
C GLY A 222 1.27 -5.17 -4.64
N ASN A 223 1.65 -4.81 -3.41
CA ASN A 223 1.89 -5.77 -2.32
C ASN A 223 0.68 -6.04 -1.42
N GLY A 224 -0.48 -5.49 -1.75
CA GLY A 224 -1.70 -5.66 -0.97
C GLY A 224 -1.75 -4.84 0.32
N GLY A 225 -0.96 -3.78 0.42
CA GLY A 225 -0.87 -2.88 1.57
C GLY A 225 -1.16 -1.44 1.21
N MET A 226 -0.15 -0.60 1.28
CA MET A 226 -0.20 0.82 0.95
C MET A 226 0.75 1.15 -0.21
N LEU A 227 0.52 2.29 -0.83
CA LEU A 227 1.36 2.85 -1.88
C LEU A 227 2.22 3.99 -1.32
N GLY A 228 3.54 3.87 -1.40
CA GLY A 228 4.48 4.93 -1.03
C GLY A 228 4.51 6.05 -2.06
N VAL A 229 4.95 7.24 -1.65
CA VAL A 229 5.06 8.40 -2.57
C VAL A 229 6.15 8.18 -3.63
N ALA A 230 7.22 7.47 -3.27
CA ALA A 230 8.36 7.18 -4.16
C ALA A 230 8.76 5.70 -4.10
N PRO A 231 7.94 4.78 -4.65
CA PRO A 231 8.17 3.34 -4.56
C PRO A 231 9.41 2.84 -5.31
N GLY A 232 10.02 3.66 -6.14
CA GLY A 232 11.30 3.39 -6.81
C GLY A 232 12.53 3.88 -6.05
N ALA A 233 12.36 4.59 -4.93
CA ALA A 233 13.46 5.09 -4.12
C ALA A 233 14.21 3.97 -3.40
N ARG A 234 15.50 4.18 -3.14
CA ARG A 234 16.37 3.27 -2.38
C ARG A 234 16.59 3.81 -0.98
N LEU A 235 16.03 3.15 0.01
CA LEU A 235 16.13 3.60 1.39
C LEU A 235 17.44 3.16 2.04
N MET A 236 18.05 4.09 2.77
CA MET A 236 19.06 3.82 3.79
C MET A 236 18.37 3.94 5.15
N GLY A 237 18.13 2.82 5.84
CA GLY A 237 17.55 2.78 7.18
C GLY A 237 18.66 3.02 8.23
N LEU A 238 18.77 4.26 8.71
CA LEU A 238 19.82 4.66 9.64
C LEU A 238 19.24 4.79 11.05
N ARG A 239 19.31 3.68 11.83
CA ARG A 239 18.80 3.62 13.19
C ARG A 239 19.66 4.48 14.11
N ALA A 240 19.29 5.73 14.28
CA ALA A 240 19.90 6.70 15.19
C ALA A 240 19.04 6.96 16.44
N CYS A 241 17.80 6.51 16.40
CA CYS A 241 16.81 6.64 17.46
C CYS A 241 16.36 5.26 17.93
N TRP A 242 15.71 5.22 19.09
CA TRP A 242 15.17 3.97 19.66
C TRP A 242 13.79 4.20 20.25
N GLN A 243 12.96 3.19 20.16
CA GLN A 243 11.63 3.20 20.76
C GLN A 243 11.71 2.88 22.25
N GLN A 244 11.02 3.69 23.07
CA GLN A 244 10.89 3.46 24.51
C GLN A 244 9.66 2.59 24.83
N LEU A 245 9.54 2.17 26.09
CA LEU A 245 8.41 1.35 26.55
C LEU A 245 7.05 2.05 26.41
N ASP A 246 7.02 3.39 26.46
CA ASP A 246 5.83 4.21 26.23
C ASP A 246 5.54 4.47 24.74
N HIS A 247 6.24 3.74 23.86
CA HIS A 247 6.19 3.89 22.40
C HIS A 247 6.73 5.22 21.84
N SER A 248 7.26 6.11 22.69
CA SER A 248 7.94 7.31 22.21
C SER A 248 9.28 6.94 21.54
N THR A 249 9.69 7.73 20.57
CA THR A 249 11.00 7.59 19.92
C THR A 249 11.97 8.62 20.46
N ARG A 250 13.16 8.21 20.83
CA ARG A 250 14.21 9.07 21.38
C ARG A 250 15.50 8.93 20.57
N CYS A 251 16.22 10.03 20.48
CA CYS A 251 17.53 10.13 19.82
C CYS A 251 18.47 10.96 20.71
N ASN A 252 19.74 10.94 20.40
CA ASN A 252 20.70 11.88 20.98
C ASN A 252 21.68 12.39 19.91
N SER A 253 22.42 13.47 20.23
CA SER A 253 23.33 14.11 19.29
C SER A 253 24.42 13.18 18.78
N PHE A 254 24.89 12.23 19.60
CA PHE A 254 25.96 11.32 19.22
C PHE A 254 25.47 10.29 18.17
N THR A 255 24.31 9.68 18.38
CA THR A 255 23.74 8.70 17.44
C THR A 255 23.30 9.36 16.14
N LEU A 256 22.67 10.56 16.22
CA LEU A 256 22.30 11.36 15.07
C LEU A 256 23.53 11.83 14.28
N GLY A 257 24.59 12.29 14.98
CA GLY A 257 25.84 12.72 14.32
C GLY A 257 26.50 11.60 13.53
N LYS A 258 26.52 10.37 14.07
CA LYS A 258 27.04 9.20 13.36
C LYS A 258 26.20 8.89 12.10
N ALA A 259 24.87 8.88 12.22
CA ALA A 259 23.97 8.58 11.13
C ALA A 259 24.01 9.64 10.01
N LEU A 260 24.03 10.92 10.36
CA LEU A 260 24.18 12.01 9.39
C LEU A 260 25.53 11.93 8.64
N ASN A 261 26.63 11.73 9.38
CA ASN A 261 27.94 11.54 8.75
C ASN A 261 27.92 10.34 7.78
N PHE A 262 27.30 9.23 8.18
CA PHE A 262 27.18 8.05 7.36
C PHE A 262 26.35 8.34 6.08
N ALA A 263 25.18 8.99 6.19
CA ALA A 263 24.36 9.39 5.05
C ALA A 263 25.14 10.25 4.04
N ILE A 264 25.95 11.21 4.55
CA ILE A 264 26.79 12.08 3.72
C ILE A 264 27.88 11.29 2.98
N VAL A 265 28.58 10.41 3.68
CA VAL A 265 29.67 9.59 3.11
C VAL A 265 29.13 8.60 2.08
N HIS A 266 27.95 8.05 2.30
CA HIS A 266 27.28 7.12 1.39
C HIS A 266 26.41 7.82 0.34
N GLN A 267 26.59 9.14 0.16
CA GLN A 267 26.03 9.92 -0.94
C GLN A 267 24.49 9.85 -1.01
N ALA A 268 23.79 9.88 0.13
CA ALA A 268 22.37 10.09 0.14
C ALA A 268 22.00 11.31 -0.71
N LYS A 269 20.92 11.23 -1.48
CA LYS A 269 20.42 12.39 -2.23
C LYS A 269 19.45 13.22 -1.38
N ILE A 270 18.74 12.55 -0.48
CA ILE A 270 17.78 13.19 0.43
C ILE A 270 17.98 12.58 1.83
N ILE A 271 17.91 13.41 2.86
CA ILE A 271 17.89 13.00 4.26
C ILE A 271 16.54 13.39 4.85
N ASN A 272 15.83 12.41 5.42
CA ASN A 272 14.61 12.63 6.19
C ASN A 272 14.93 12.62 7.69
N LEU A 273 14.50 13.69 8.38
CA LEU A 273 14.63 13.90 9.82
C LEU A 273 13.24 14.13 10.43
N SER A 274 12.53 13.02 10.68
CA SER A 274 11.21 13.03 11.32
C SER A 274 11.31 13.15 12.85
N LEU A 275 12.09 14.12 13.32
CA LEU A 275 12.44 14.31 14.71
C LEU A 275 12.59 15.82 15.04
N SER A 276 12.62 16.14 16.32
CA SER A 276 12.83 17.50 16.83
C SER A 276 13.65 17.48 18.12
N GLY A 277 14.37 18.56 18.36
CA GLY A 277 15.18 18.73 19.54
C GLY A 277 15.77 20.15 19.68
N PRO A 278 16.65 20.37 20.65
CA PRO A 278 17.35 21.64 20.80
C PRO A 278 18.38 21.85 19.69
N SER A 279 18.80 23.09 19.45
CA SER A 279 19.93 23.40 18.58
C SER A 279 21.21 22.67 19.04
N ASP A 280 21.91 22.12 18.09
CA ASP A 280 23.14 21.33 18.34
C ASP A 280 24.19 21.65 17.28
N ARG A 281 25.32 22.21 17.72
CA ARG A 281 26.38 22.68 16.84
C ARG A 281 26.99 21.58 15.96
N LEU A 282 27.12 20.34 16.48
CA LEU A 282 27.63 19.22 15.68
C LEU A 282 26.66 18.89 14.55
N LEU A 283 25.36 18.76 14.89
CA LEU A 283 24.34 18.42 13.91
C LEU A 283 24.15 19.54 12.89
N GLU A 284 24.16 20.83 13.30
CA GLU A 284 24.13 21.98 12.38
C GLU A 284 25.28 21.92 11.37
N SER A 285 26.52 21.66 11.84
CA SER A 285 27.69 21.55 10.96
C SER A 285 27.58 20.38 9.97
N LEU A 286 26.93 19.25 10.37
CA LEU A 286 26.69 18.12 9.48
C LEU A 286 25.58 18.42 8.46
N LEU A 287 24.55 19.18 8.84
CA LEU A 287 23.53 19.63 7.87
C LEU A 287 24.14 20.58 6.84
N ASP A 288 24.95 21.53 7.24
CA ASP A 288 25.71 22.42 6.34
C ASP A 288 26.57 21.61 5.36
N ALA A 289 27.30 20.62 5.88
CA ALA A 289 28.14 19.75 5.08
C ALA A 289 27.34 18.88 4.08
N ALA A 290 26.12 18.44 4.42
CA ALA A 290 25.21 17.73 3.55
C ALA A 290 24.68 18.64 2.43
N LEU A 291 24.19 19.82 2.78
CA LEU A 291 23.69 20.83 1.84
C LEU A 291 24.77 21.26 0.83
N ALA A 292 25.99 21.48 1.29
CA ALA A 292 27.13 21.83 0.44
C ALA A 292 27.47 20.73 -0.58
N ARG A 293 27.10 19.46 -0.28
CA ARG A 293 27.23 18.32 -1.20
C ARG A 293 26.01 18.06 -2.08
N GLY A 294 25.02 18.95 -2.04
CA GLY A 294 23.81 18.83 -2.84
C GLY A 294 22.79 17.81 -2.30
N ILE A 295 22.85 17.50 -1.01
CA ILE A 295 21.89 16.62 -0.33
C ILE A 295 20.73 17.47 0.18
N SER A 296 19.51 17.17 -0.22
CA SER A 296 18.30 17.82 0.30
C SER A 296 17.96 17.27 1.68
N ILE A 297 17.49 18.13 2.58
CA ILE A 297 17.17 17.76 3.95
C ILE A 297 15.72 18.17 4.23
N VAL A 298 14.93 17.23 4.73
CA VAL A 298 13.53 17.45 5.16
C VAL A 298 13.47 17.27 6.67
N GLY A 299 12.89 18.23 7.38
CA GLY A 299 12.73 18.22 8.82
C GLY A 299 11.28 18.42 9.24
N ALA A 300 10.80 17.59 10.17
CA ALA A 300 9.48 17.77 10.79
C ALA A 300 9.49 18.97 11.73
N LEU A 301 8.49 19.86 11.60
CA LEU A 301 8.30 20.97 12.53
C LEU A 301 7.78 20.43 13.86
N ASP A 302 8.32 20.92 14.99
CA ASP A 302 7.78 20.57 16.30
C ASP A 302 6.53 21.42 16.60
N PRO A 303 5.37 20.81 16.83
CA PRO A 303 4.15 21.55 17.13
C PRO A 303 4.22 22.25 18.49
N HIS A 304 5.11 21.84 19.39
CA HIS A 304 5.24 22.35 20.76
C HIS A 304 6.55 23.12 20.97
N GLY A 305 7.57 22.90 20.15
CA GLY A 305 8.92 23.46 20.29
C GLY A 305 9.10 24.86 19.72
N GLY A 306 8.08 25.41 19.07
CA GLY A 306 8.15 26.72 18.40
C GLY A 306 9.10 26.72 17.19
N ALA A 307 9.32 27.93 16.66
CA ALA A 307 10.10 28.17 15.45
C ALA A 307 11.62 27.87 15.56
N ARG A 308 12.12 27.64 16.75
CA ARG A 308 13.54 27.36 17.01
C ARG A 308 13.87 25.87 17.14
N ALA A 309 12.87 25.01 17.02
CA ALA A 309 13.09 23.57 17.15
C ALA A 309 13.92 23.04 15.98
N PHE A 310 15.11 22.53 16.31
CA PHE A 310 16.00 21.89 15.35
C PHE A 310 15.47 20.49 14.99
N PRO A 311 15.59 19.99 13.73
CA PRO A 311 16.33 20.58 12.61
C PRO A 311 15.51 21.53 11.73
N ALA A 312 14.20 21.65 11.92
CA ALA A 312 13.33 22.46 11.06
C ALA A 312 13.65 23.98 11.10
N SER A 313 14.33 24.46 12.15
CA SER A 313 14.80 25.84 12.24
C SER A 313 16.05 26.14 11.41
N HIS A 314 16.75 25.13 10.93
CA HIS A 314 17.98 25.31 10.13
C HIS A 314 17.64 25.81 8.72
N ALA A 315 18.29 26.88 8.27
CA ALA A 315 17.93 27.62 7.06
C ALA A 315 17.93 26.80 5.76
N GLY A 316 18.70 25.71 5.70
CA GLY A 316 18.75 24.83 4.52
C GLY A 316 17.86 23.61 4.61
N VAL A 317 17.12 23.43 5.70
CA VAL A 317 16.19 22.32 5.91
C VAL A 317 14.80 22.72 5.43
N ILE A 318 14.16 21.87 4.64
CA ILE A 318 12.76 22.03 4.24
C ILE A 318 11.91 21.67 5.46
N ALA A 319 11.39 22.69 6.14
CA ALA A 319 10.54 22.55 7.32
C ALA A 319 9.13 22.11 6.90
N VAL A 320 8.61 21.02 7.48
CA VAL A 320 7.32 20.45 7.13
C VAL A 320 6.41 20.30 8.33
N ALA A 321 5.15 20.71 8.17
CA ALA A 321 4.07 20.46 9.11
C ALA A 321 2.90 19.77 8.42
N GLN A 322 2.06 19.10 9.20
CA GLN A 322 0.80 18.55 8.68
C GLN A 322 -0.17 19.67 8.29
N GLN A 323 -0.92 19.50 7.23
CA GLN A 323 -1.75 20.55 6.63
C GLN A 323 -2.86 21.08 7.55
N ASP A 324 -3.34 20.28 8.50
CA ASP A 324 -4.39 20.68 9.46
C ASP A 324 -3.86 21.50 10.67
N HIS A 325 -2.52 21.65 10.77
CA HIS A 325 -1.84 22.41 11.81
C HIS A 325 -1.00 23.53 11.18
N ALA A 326 -1.57 24.21 10.18
CA ALA A 326 -0.93 25.42 9.69
C ALA A 326 -0.73 26.38 10.88
N PRO A 327 0.51 26.85 11.14
CA PRO A 327 0.69 27.93 12.10
C PRO A 327 -0.19 29.10 11.63
N PRO A 328 -0.87 29.81 12.56
CA PRO A 328 -1.65 30.99 12.19
C PRO A 328 -0.75 31.93 11.38
N VAL A 329 -1.28 32.46 10.27
CA VAL A 329 -0.58 33.30 9.28
C VAL A 329 -0.02 34.61 9.91
N ALA A 330 -0.39 34.95 11.11
CA ALA A 330 0.26 35.99 11.89
C ALA A 330 1.63 35.47 12.29
N ALA A 331 2.66 35.96 11.60
CA ALA A 331 4.06 35.75 11.96
C ALA A 331 4.25 35.97 13.48
N ALA A 332 4.21 34.88 14.23
CA ALA A 332 4.76 34.93 15.58
C ALA A 332 6.23 35.33 15.41
N PRO A 333 6.78 36.19 16.30
CA PRO A 333 8.18 36.65 16.20
C PRO A 333 9.20 35.49 16.16
N ASP A 334 8.74 34.26 16.36
CA ASP A 334 9.51 33.03 16.42
C ASP A 334 9.27 32.08 15.22
N THR A 335 8.64 32.52 14.11
CA THR A 335 8.49 31.69 12.90
C THR A 335 9.87 31.38 12.27
N PRO A 336 10.13 30.16 11.73
CA PRO A 336 11.33 29.88 10.97
C PRO A 336 11.55 30.97 9.92
N GLN A 337 12.79 31.42 9.74
CA GLN A 337 13.11 32.46 8.73
C GLN A 337 12.85 32.00 7.29
N HIS A 338 12.43 30.76 7.11
CA HIS A 338 12.08 30.14 5.83
C HIS A 338 10.67 29.52 5.88
N ALA A 339 10.05 29.38 4.72
CA ALA A 339 8.66 28.95 4.60
C ALA A 339 8.46 27.50 5.07
N VAL A 340 7.53 27.28 6.00
CA VAL A 340 7.05 25.95 6.36
C VAL A 340 6.18 25.41 5.23
N ARG A 341 6.41 24.18 4.83
CA ARG A 341 5.60 23.46 3.84
C ARG A 341 4.55 22.60 4.55
N LEU A 342 3.34 22.55 3.98
CA LEU A 342 2.25 21.75 4.53
C LEU A 342 2.01 20.53 3.62
N ALA A 343 1.88 19.35 4.24
CA ALA A 343 1.64 18.09 3.55
C ALA A 343 0.71 17.18 4.36
N PRO A 344 0.16 16.10 3.76
CA PRO A 344 -0.66 15.14 4.49
C PRO A 344 0.11 14.54 5.67
N GLY A 345 -0.48 14.63 6.86
CA GLY A 345 0.15 14.13 8.10
C GLY A 345 -0.85 13.64 9.12
N ARG A 346 -2.14 13.59 8.80
CA ARG A 346 -3.22 13.17 9.69
C ARG A 346 -3.92 11.93 9.15
N ASP A 347 -4.17 10.98 10.05
CA ASP A 347 -4.86 9.72 9.75
C ASP A 347 -4.24 8.99 8.54
N ILE A 348 -2.91 8.90 8.53
CA ILE A 348 -2.13 8.28 7.48
C ILE A 348 -2.05 6.77 7.74
N PRO A 349 -2.64 5.92 6.91
CA PRO A 349 -2.37 4.48 7.00
C PRO A 349 -0.93 4.22 6.59
N THR A 350 -0.20 3.43 7.36
CA THR A 350 1.19 3.12 7.08
C THR A 350 1.63 1.79 7.71
N SER A 351 2.75 1.27 7.22
CA SER A 351 3.36 0.02 7.63
C SER A 351 3.87 0.09 9.08
N ILE A 352 3.72 -1.01 9.83
CA ILE A 352 4.31 -1.18 11.16
C ILE A 352 5.07 -2.51 11.24
N PRO A 353 6.03 -2.67 12.17
CA PRO A 353 6.76 -3.92 12.31
C PRO A 353 5.83 -5.14 12.47
N GLY A 354 6.24 -6.26 11.86
CA GLY A 354 5.49 -7.50 11.90
C GLY A 354 4.46 -7.68 10.78
N GLY A 355 4.53 -6.86 9.73
CA GLY A 355 3.73 -7.03 8.51
C GLY A 355 2.32 -6.44 8.59
N GLY A 356 2.01 -5.63 9.61
CA GLY A 356 0.71 -4.99 9.77
C GLY A 356 0.70 -3.52 9.35
N TRP A 357 -0.48 -2.90 9.43
CA TRP A 357 -0.71 -1.49 9.13
C TRP A 357 -1.47 -0.80 10.27
N ARG A 358 -1.27 0.50 10.40
CA ARG A 358 -2.03 1.33 11.33
C ARG A 358 -2.15 2.75 10.82
N PHE A 359 -3.14 3.49 11.34
CA PHE A 359 -3.24 4.92 11.12
C PHE A 359 -2.34 5.67 12.10
N VAL A 360 -1.63 6.67 11.58
CA VAL A 360 -0.74 7.54 12.34
C VAL A 360 -1.01 9.01 12.03
N SER A 361 -0.66 9.91 12.95
CA SER A 361 -0.79 11.37 12.74
C SER A 361 0.43 12.09 13.33
N GLY A 362 0.92 13.10 12.63
CA GLY A 362 2.04 13.93 13.06
C GLY A 362 2.84 14.55 11.93
N ASN A 363 3.62 15.58 12.27
CA ASN A 363 4.49 16.27 11.33
C ASN A 363 5.60 15.37 10.76
N SER A 364 6.01 14.33 11.48
CA SER A 364 6.92 13.28 10.99
C SER A 364 6.43 12.62 9.72
N TYR A 365 5.13 12.36 9.63
CA TYR A 365 4.51 11.70 8.48
C TYR A 365 4.26 12.66 7.32
N ALA A 366 4.01 13.94 7.62
CA ALA A 366 4.00 14.99 6.61
C ALA A 366 5.41 15.17 5.98
N ALA A 367 6.46 15.15 6.79
CA ALA A 367 7.84 15.20 6.32
C ALA A 367 8.18 13.99 5.42
N ALA A 368 7.68 12.79 5.77
CA ALA A 368 7.85 11.61 4.94
C ALA A 368 7.21 11.76 3.55
N HIS A 369 6.00 12.34 3.46
CA HIS A 369 5.36 12.64 2.16
C HIS A 369 6.20 13.60 1.32
N VAL A 370 6.72 14.69 1.92
CA VAL A 370 7.57 15.65 1.20
C VAL A 370 8.89 15.01 0.78
N THR A 371 9.47 14.14 1.61
CA THR A 371 10.67 13.37 1.28
C THR A 371 10.45 12.51 0.03
N GLY A 372 9.33 11.79 -0.04
CA GLY A 372 8.96 11.01 -1.22
C GLY A 372 8.77 11.90 -2.45
N LEU A 373 8.07 13.04 -2.33
CA LEU A 373 7.88 13.98 -3.44
C LEU A 373 9.22 14.54 -3.96
N LEU A 374 10.16 14.84 -3.05
CA LEU A 374 11.51 15.25 -3.44
C LEU A 374 12.26 14.13 -4.16
N ALA A 375 12.03 12.86 -3.83
CA ALA A 375 12.61 11.75 -4.57
C ALA A 375 12.08 11.69 -6.01
N LEU A 376 10.78 11.93 -6.23
CA LEU A 376 10.24 12.07 -7.59
C LEU A 376 10.90 13.23 -8.34
N LEU A 377 11.06 14.38 -7.70
CA LEU A 377 11.73 15.55 -8.27
C LEU A 377 13.20 15.30 -8.60
N ALA A 378 13.91 14.58 -7.72
CA ALA A 378 15.31 14.24 -7.92
C ALA A 378 15.52 13.27 -9.09
N GLU A 379 14.58 12.34 -9.33
CA GLU A 379 14.57 11.50 -10.55
C GLU A 379 14.40 12.35 -11.79
N LEU A 380 13.44 13.29 -11.79
CA LEU A 380 13.16 14.16 -12.94
C LEU A 380 14.27 15.21 -13.18
N ARG A 381 15.01 15.58 -12.15
CA ARG A 381 16.06 16.61 -12.17
C ARG A 381 17.34 16.15 -11.45
N PRO A 382 18.06 15.12 -11.96
CA PRO A 382 19.16 14.47 -11.25
C PRO A 382 20.30 15.41 -10.81
N GLY A 383 20.54 16.48 -11.57
CA GLY A 383 21.58 17.46 -11.28
C GLY A 383 21.14 18.65 -10.42
N ALA A 384 19.86 18.71 -10.00
CA ALA A 384 19.36 19.86 -9.26
C ALA A 384 19.93 19.90 -7.83
N MET A 385 20.32 21.12 -7.43
CA MET A 385 20.73 21.43 -6.07
C MET A 385 19.52 21.53 -5.12
N PRO A 386 19.68 21.34 -3.80
CA PRO A 386 18.56 21.36 -2.84
C PRO A 386 17.62 22.57 -2.99
N ALA A 387 18.16 23.77 -3.07
CA ALA A 387 17.37 24.98 -3.25
C ALA A 387 16.63 25.03 -4.59
N GLN A 388 17.08 24.32 -5.62
CA GLN A 388 16.37 24.21 -6.89
C GLN A 388 15.19 23.23 -6.78
N LEU A 389 15.38 22.09 -6.11
CA LEU A 389 14.29 21.14 -5.85
C LEU A 389 13.23 21.76 -4.96
N GLU A 390 13.60 22.48 -3.91
CA GLU A 390 12.67 23.18 -3.05
C GLU A 390 11.82 24.22 -3.81
N ARG A 391 12.40 24.98 -4.74
CA ARG A 391 11.67 25.94 -5.58
C ARG A 391 10.67 25.29 -6.53
N LEU A 392 10.79 24.00 -6.81
CA LEU A 392 9.81 23.27 -7.61
C LEU A 392 8.54 22.92 -6.81
N LEU A 393 8.62 22.87 -5.47
CA LEU A 393 7.46 22.62 -4.62
C LEU A 393 6.43 23.74 -4.80
N MET A 394 5.31 23.42 -5.41
CA MET A 394 4.23 24.38 -5.72
C MET A 394 3.21 24.40 -4.59
N PRO A 395 2.83 25.57 -4.08
CA PRO A 395 1.68 25.66 -3.17
C PRO A 395 0.36 25.53 -3.96
N GLU A 396 -0.68 24.98 -3.30
CA GLU A 396 -2.05 24.91 -3.88
C GLU A 396 -2.60 26.29 -4.24
N THR A 397 -2.34 27.27 -3.37
CA THR A 397 -2.71 28.66 -3.61
C THR A 397 -1.54 29.57 -3.20
N ARG A 398 -1.57 30.82 -3.68
CA ARG A 398 -0.58 31.81 -3.26
C ARG A 398 -0.68 32.19 -1.76
N LEU A 399 -1.75 31.80 -1.09
CA LEU A 399 -2.07 32.20 0.27
C LEU A 399 -1.85 31.08 1.29
N ASN A 400 -1.62 29.84 0.84
CA ASN A 400 -1.36 28.72 1.74
C ASN A 400 -0.02 28.03 1.40
N ALA A 401 0.52 27.31 2.37
CA ALA A 401 1.78 26.59 2.25
C ALA A 401 1.57 25.09 1.93
N THR A 402 0.33 24.67 1.69
CA THR A 402 -0.02 23.28 1.32
C THR A 402 0.54 22.96 -0.05
N ILE A 403 1.24 21.85 -0.16
CA ILE A 403 1.88 21.44 -1.41
C ILE A 403 0.85 20.83 -2.36
N ASP A 404 0.81 21.34 -3.59
CA ASP A 404 0.17 20.70 -4.74
C ASP A 404 1.20 19.79 -5.42
N ALA A 405 1.10 18.48 -5.19
CA ALA A 405 2.04 17.51 -5.76
C ALA A 405 1.88 17.40 -7.29
N CYS A 406 0.65 17.49 -7.81
CA CYS A 406 0.41 17.44 -9.26
C CYS A 406 1.05 18.64 -10.00
N ALA A 407 0.82 19.86 -9.51
CA ALA A 407 1.45 21.05 -10.07
C ALA A 407 2.99 21.03 -9.91
N THR A 408 3.48 20.49 -8.80
CA THR A 408 4.92 20.30 -8.53
C THR A 408 5.56 19.39 -9.58
N ILE A 409 5.00 18.22 -9.82
CA ILE A 409 5.53 17.27 -10.82
C ILE A 409 5.32 17.78 -12.23
N ALA A 410 4.17 18.40 -12.53
CA ALA A 410 3.93 19.02 -13.83
C ALA A 410 5.00 20.09 -14.17
N ARG A 411 5.35 20.93 -13.23
CA ARG A 411 6.40 21.94 -13.37
C ARG A 411 7.78 21.30 -13.60
N ALA A 412 8.06 20.21 -12.90
CA ALA A 412 9.32 19.50 -13.04
C ALA A 412 9.42 18.73 -14.38
N ALA A 413 8.35 18.05 -14.78
CA ALA A 413 8.32 17.22 -16.00
C ALA A 413 8.07 18.02 -17.28
N GLY A 414 7.47 19.22 -17.18
CA GLY A 414 7.00 19.99 -18.34
C GLY A 414 5.72 19.40 -18.97
N ALA A 415 5.06 18.46 -18.30
CA ALA A 415 3.82 17.81 -18.72
C ALA A 415 2.92 17.57 -17.52
N CYS A 416 1.60 17.55 -17.71
CA CYS A 416 0.64 17.34 -16.62
C CYS A 416 0.41 15.84 -16.36
N PRO A 417 0.81 15.28 -15.20
CA PRO A 417 0.61 13.86 -14.89
C PRO A 417 -0.81 13.54 -14.40
N CYS A 418 -1.51 14.52 -13.83
CA CYS A 418 -2.85 14.38 -13.27
C CYS A 418 -3.92 14.93 -14.21
N SER A 419 -5.20 14.66 -13.96
CA SER A 419 -6.28 15.27 -14.72
C SER A 419 -6.30 16.79 -14.46
N CYS A 420 -5.91 17.58 -15.46
CA CYS A 420 -5.78 19.04 -15.36
C CYS A 420 -7.12 19.79 -15.35
N ALA A 421 -8.22 19.19 -14.95
CA ALA A 421 -9.56 19.80 -14.95
C ALA A 421 -9.71 21.03 -14.03
N THR A 422 -8.75 21.29 -13.14
CA THR A 422 -8.80 22.41 -12.19
C THR A 422 -7.84 23.55 -12.47
N ALA A 423 -6.89 23.38 -13.40
CA ALA A 423 -5.88 24.42 -13.70
C ALA A 423 -6.36 25.51 -14.66
N SER A 424 -7.52 25.34 -15.30
CA SER A 424 -8.04 26.29 -16.30
C SER A 424 -8.81 27.48 -15.75
N ALA A 425 -8.96 27.62 -14.43
CA ALA A 425 -9.77 28.69 -13.84
C ALA A 425 -9.00 29.96 -13.46
N ILE A 426 -7.70 30.07 -13.76
CA ILE A 426 -6.87 31.24 -13.40
C ILE A 426 -6.11 31.77 -14.62
N LEU A 427 -6.80 32.05 -15.70
CA LEU A 427 -6.34 33.08 -16.66
C LEU A 427 -7.26 34.28 -16.51
N PRO A 428 -6.75 35.49 -16.18
CA PRO A 428 -7.55 36.71 -16.25
C PRO A 428 -7.90 36.93 -17.70
N ALA A 429 -9.19 37.12 -17.99
CA ALA A 429 -9.66 37.65 -19.26
C ALA A 429 -8.90 38.95 -19.51
N GLY A 430 -8.10 38.99 -20.57
CA GLY A 430 -7.50 40.22 -21.04
C GLY A 430 -8.60 41.21 -21.46
N PRO A 431 -8.37 42.53 -21.31
CA PRO A 431 -9.33 43.52 -21.75
C PRO A 431 -9.50 43.38 -23.29
N GLY A 432 -10.72 43.09 -23.71
CA GLY A 432 -11.12 43.15 -25.10
C GLY A 432 -11.08 44.58 -25.61
N PRO A 433 -11.07 44.76 -26.94
CA PRO A 433 -10.78 46.02 -27.61
C PRO A 433 -11.80 47.14 -27.37
#